data_5880094f8286df0ffc2fbccfe48ce7f5
#
_entry.id   5880094f8286df0ffc2fbccfe48ce7f5
#
_cell.length_a   1.000
_cell.length_b   1.000
_cell.length_c   1.000
_cell.angle_alpha   90.00
_cell.angle_beta   90.00
_cell.angle_gamma   90.00
#
_symmetry.space_group_name_H-M   'P 1'
#
loop_
_entity.id
_entity.type
_entity.pdbx_description
1 polymer ?
#
loop_
_entity_poly.entity_id
_entity_poly.type
_entity_poly.pdbx_seq_one_letter_code
_entity_poly.pdbx_strand_id
1 'polypeptide(L)'
;MNIIEDTHPQTLTPTVATIGFFDGVHLGHRYLINQVKIAASQCGWCSSIITFPIHPRQVIQSDYQPQLLSSPEEKIKLLSQTGVDNCILLPFTRELSKLTAWEFMQLLYNKFKVRMLVIGYDHRFGHNRAETFEDYCRYGRELGIHIMQ
;
A
#
# COMPACT_ATOMS: atom_id res chain seq x y z
N MET A 1 10.31 5.22 -11.67
CA MET A 1 9.75 4.56 -10.48
C MET A 1 10.73 3.52 -9.96
N ASN A 2 11.07 3.62 -8.69
CA ASN A 2 11.94 2.62 -8.04
C ASN A 2 11.09 1.46 -7.56
N ILE A 3 11.53 0.23 -7.82
CA ILE A 3 10.86 -0.96 -7.32
C ILE A 3 11.59 -1.40 -6.07
N ILE A 4 10.87 -1.45 -4.95
CA ILE A 4 11.42 -1.78 -3.64
C ILE A 4 10.83 -3.11 -3.19
N GLU A 5 11.69 -4.07 -2.94
CA GLU A 5 11.27 -5.38 -2.45
C GLU A 5 11.57 -5.52 -0.96
N ASP A 6 10.72 -6.28 -0.27
CA ASP A 6 10.83 -6.49 1.17
C ASP A 6 12.17 -7.12 1.57
N THR A 7 12.72 -7.95 0.70
CA THR A 7 13.97 -8.69 0.95
C THR A 7 15.23 -7.86 0.73
N HIS A 8 15.10 -6.67 0.15
CA HIS A 8 16.24 -5.82 -0.19
C HIS A 8 16.17 -4.54 0.64
N PRO A 9 16.82 -4.50 1.82
CA PRO A 9 16.82 -3.28 2.61
C PRO A 9 17.47 -2.14 1.83
N GLN A 10 16.76 -1.02 1.75
CA GLN A 10 17.21 0.17 1.06
C GLN A 10 17.14 1.36 2.01
N THR A 11 17.95 2.36 1.74
CA THR A 11 17.85 3.62 2.47
C THR A 11 16.63 4.37 1.96
N LEU A 12 15.55 4.31 2.74
CA LEU A 12 14.30 4.98 2.39
C LEU A 12 14.21 6.33 3.09
N THR A 13 13.56 7.28 2.43
CA THR A 13 13.20 8.56 3.02
C THR A 13 11.72 8.52 3.43
N PRO A 14 11.25 9.46 4.26
CA PRO A 14 9.83 9.53 4.59
C PRO A 14 8.98 9.56 3.33
N THR A 15 7.85 8.83 3.36
CA THR A 15 7.01 8.69 2.19
C THR A 15 5.53 8.79 2.53
N VAL A 16 4.77 9.28 1.55
CA VAL A 16 3.31 9.19 1.52
C VAL A 16 2.96 7.98 0.69
N ALA A 17 2.13 7.10 1.21
CA ALA A 17 1.84 5.83 0.56
C ALA A 17 0.36 5.53 0.49
N THR A 18 -0.01 4.66 -0.42
CA THR A 18 -1.31 3.99 -0.44
C THR A 18 -1.08 2.50 -0.66
N ILE A 19 -2.06 1.70 -0.24
CA ILE A 19 -1.96 0.24 -0.28
C ILE A 19 -3.09 -0.30 -1.15
N GLY A 20 -2.78 -1.28 -1.99
CA GLY A 20 -3.79 -1.98 -2.75
C GLY A 20 -3.17 -2.99 -3.69
N PHE A 21 -4.01 -3.84 -4.27
CA PHE A 21 -3.55 -4.75 -5.29
C PHE A 21 -3.41 -4.07 -6.65
N PHE A 22 -4.25 -3.08 -6.93
CA PHE A 22 -4.19 -2.22 -8.12
C PHE A 22 -4.28 -2.97 -9.44
N ASP A 23 -5.08 -4.02 -9.51
CA ASP A 23 -5.25 -4.76 -10.75
C ASP A 23 -5.83 -3.87 -11.85
N GLY A 24 -5.17 -3.85 -13.01
CA GLY A 24 -5.58 -3.04 -14.16
C GLY A 24 -5.35 -1.54 -14.01
N VAL A 25 -4.98 -1.06 -12.83
CA VAL A 25 -4.74 0.36 -12.55
C VAL A 25 -5.84 1.24 -13.13
N HIS A 26 -7.11 0.96 -12.76
CA HIS A 26 -8.27 1.67 -13.30
C HIS A 26 -8.38 3.11 -12.77
N LEU A 27 -9.41 3.85 -13.20
CA LEU A 27 -9.56 5.28 -12.91
C LEU A 27 -9.58 5.60 -11.41
N GLY A 28 -10.24 4.77 -10.60
CA GLY A 28 -10.27 4.94 -9.15
C GLY A 28 -8.88 4.81 -8.54
N HIS A 29 -8.09 3.86 -9.03
CA HIS A 29 -6.70 3.71 -8.61
C HIS A 29 -5.87 4.93 -8.98
N ARG A 30 -6.05 5.44 -10.19
CA ARG A 30 -5.30 6.61 -10.67
C ARG A 30 -5.64 7.86 -9.86
N TYR A 31 -6.90 8.02 -9.48
CA TYR A 31 -7.32 9.12 -8.61
C TYR A 31 -6.60 9.03 -7.27
N LEU A 32 -6.60 7.86 -6.64
CA LEU A 32 -5.94 7.63 -5.36
C LEU A 32 -4.44 7.88 -5.45
N ILE A 33 -3.79 7.38 -6.49
CA ILE A 33 -2.36 7.57 -6.72
C ILE A 33 -2.05 9.05 -6.89
N ASN A 34 -2.91 9.79 -7.60
CA ASN A 34 -2.73 11.22 -7.79
C ASN A 34 -2.80 11.97 -6.46
N GLN A 35 -3.70 11.58 -5.57
CA GLN A 35 -3.79 12.16 -4.22
C GLN A 35 -2.50 11.92 -3.43
N VAL A 36 -1.92 10.73 -3.55
CA VAL A 36 -0.64 10.40 -2.91
C VAL A 36 0.47 11.32 -3.43
N LYS A 37 0.54 11.52 -4.74
CA LYS A 37 1.54 12.38 -5.36
C LYS A 37 1.41 13.84 -4.92
N ILE A 38 0.19 14.34 -4.86
CA ILE A 38 -0.08 15.71 -4.41
C ILE A 38 0.36 15.88 -2.97
N ALA A 39 -0.05 14.98 -2.09
CA ALA A 39 0.31 15.03 -0.67
C ALA A 39 1.82 14.95 -0.47
N ALA A 40 2.49 14.05 -1.20
CA ALA A 40 3.94 13.90 -1.13
C ALA A 40 4.65 15.19 -1.54
N SER A 41 4.19 15.81 -2.63
CA SER A 41 4.75 17.07 -3.10
C SER A 41 4.61 18.17 -2.05
N GLN A 42 3.46 18.25 -1.39
CA GLN A 42 3.21 19.25 -0.35
C GLN A 42 4.09 19.06 0.87
N CYS A 43 4.42 17.81 1.20
CA CYS A 43 5.26 17.49 2.35
C CYS A 43 6.76 17.51 2.04
N GLY A 44 7.13 17.52 0.76
CA GLY A 44 8.52 17.34 0.36
C GLY A 44 9.01 15.91 0.57
N TRP A 45 8.11 14.94 0.49
CA TRP A 45 8.39 13.51 0.69
C TRP A 45 8.23 12.75 -0.62
N CYS A 46 8.67 11.50 -0.64
CA CYS A 46 8.44 10.62 -1.77
C CYS A 46 7.00 10.12 -1.80
N SER A 47 6.53 9.75 -2.98
CA SER A 47 5.26 9.09 -3.18
C SER A 47 5.49 7.59 -3.39
N SER A 48 4.69 6.75 -2.77
CA SER A 48 4.86 5.29 -2.84
C SER A 48 3.53 4.58 -2.99
N ILE A 49 3.56 3.50 -3.76
CA ILE A 49 2.45 2.55 -3.83
C ILE A 49 2.93 1.26 -3.20
N ILE A 50 2.15 0.73 -2.26
CA ILE A 50 2.41 -0.57 -1.65
C ILE A 50 1.44 -1.55 -2.29
N THR A 51 1.96 -2.54 -2.98
CA THR A 51 1.16 -3.53 -3.66
C THR A 51 1.71 -4.93 -3.43
N PHE A 52 0.93 -5.92 -3.82
CA PHE A 52 1.25 -7.33 -3.57
C PHE A 52 1.49 -8.02 -4.91
N PRO A 53 2.58 -8.82 -5.05
CA PRO A 53 2.84 -9.54 -6.29
C PRO A 53 1.80 -10.62 -6.58
N ILE A 54 1.22 -11.21 -5.50
CA ILE A 54 0.18 -12.23 -5.62
C ILE A 54 -1.07 -11.70 -4.92
N HIS A 55 -2.25 -11.95 -5.51
CA HIS A 55 -3.49 -11.50 -4.90
C HIS A 55 -3.63 -12.04 -3.47
N PRO A 56 -3.90 -11.17 -2.46
CA PRO A 56 -3.94 -11.61 -1.07
C PRO A 56 -4.88 -12.79 -0.80
N ARG A 57 -6.04 -12.82 -1.45
CA ARG A 57 -7.00 -13.91 -1.30
C ARG A 57 -6.45 -15.24 -1.78
N GLN A 58 -5.59 -15.22 -2.80
CA GLN A 58 -4.96 -16.43 -3.34
C GLN A 58 -4.00 -17.07 -2.33
N VAL A 59 -3.38 -16.27 -1.48
CA VAL A 59 -2.50 -16.77 -0.42
C VAL A 59 -3.31 -17.46 0.67
N ILE A 60 -4.46 -16.87 1.04
CA ILE A 60 -5.34 -17.41 2.09
C ILE A 60 -6.12 -18.62 1.58
N GLN A 61 -6.59 -18.57 0.33
CA GLN A 61 -7.35 -19.63 -0.32
C GLN A 61 -6.57 -20.11 -1.53
N SER A 62 -5.78 -21.16 -1.38
CA SER A 62 -4.87 -21.65 -2.42
C SER A 62 -5.58 -22.11 -3.69
N ASP A 63 -6.87 -22.49 -3.60
CA ASP A 63 -7.69 -22.88 -4.74
C ASP A 63 -8.33 -21.68 -5.46
N TYR A 64 -8.19 -20.48 -4.92
CA TYR A 64 -8.74 -19.27 -5.51
C TYR A 64 -7.96 -18.88 -6.77
N GLN A 65 -8.68 -18.73 -7.87
CA GLN A 65 -8.12 -18.35 -9.17
C GLN A 65 -8.70 -16.99 -9.57
N PRO A 66 -8.04 -15.87 -9.22
CA PRO A 66 -8.59 -14.56 -9.57
C PRO A 66 -8.56 -14.32 -11.07
N GLN A 67 -9.61 -13.68 -11.59
CA GLN A 67 -9.63 -13.17 -12.95
C GLN A 67 -8.99 -11.78 -12.93
N LEU A 68 -7.72 -11.73 -13.31
CA LEU A 68 -6.96 -10.50 -13.25
C LEU A 68 -7.07 -9.72 -14.56
N LEU A 69 -7.17 -8.39 -14.45
CA LEU A 69 -7.20 -7.49 -15.60
C LEU A 69 -5.80 -7.30 -16.20
N SER A 70 -4.77 -7.52 -15.42
CA SER A 70 -3.38 -7.35 -15.87
C SER A 70 -2.49 -8.41 -15.26
N SER A 71 -1.41 -8.77 -15.98
CA SER A 71 -0.34 -9.57 -15.41
C SER A 71 0.46 -8.75 -14.41
N PRO A 72 1.28 -9.39 -13.55
CA PRO A 72 2.16 -8.64 -12.64
C PRO A 72 3.06 -7.64 -13.38
N GLU A 73 3.62 -8.03 -14.52
CA GLU A 73 4.49 -7.18 -15.33
C GLU A 73 3.74 -6.00 -15.92
N GLU A 74 2.53 -6.22 -16.42
CA GLU A 74 1.68 -5.17 -16.95
C GLU A 74 1.28 -4.18 -15.85
N LYS A 75 0.97 -4.69 -14.66
CA LYS A 75 0.64 -3.86 -13.52
C LYS A 75 1.78 -2.92 -13.17
N ILE A 76 2.99 -3.43 -13.07
CA ILE A 76 4.18 -2.61 -12.76
C ILE A 76 4.39 -1.56 -13.85
N LYS A 77 4.22 -1.95 -15.12
CA LYS A 77 4.33 -1.00 -16.23
C LYS A 77 3.29 0.12 -16.12
N LEU A 78 2.04 -0.24 -15.84
CA LEU A 78 0.97 0.75 -15.68
C LEU A 78 1.23 1.68 -14.50
N LEU A 79 1.70 1.14 -13.38
CA LEU A 79 2.04 1.95 -12.21
C LEU A 79 3.20 2.90 -12.51
N SER A 80 4.19 2.46 -13.30
CA SER A 80 5.32 3.32 -13.65
C SER A 80 4.89 4.53 -14.47
N GLN A 81 3.79 4.43 -15.19
CA GLN A 81 3.25 5.52 -16.00
C GLN A 81 2.54 6.59 -15.17
N THR A 82 2.27 6.32 -13.89
CA THR A 82 1.57 7.27 -13.02
C THR A 82 2.47 8.38 -12.48
N GLY A 83 3.79 8.22 -12.57
CA GLY A 83 4.74 9.20 -12.05
C GLY A 83 5.03 9.07 -10.57
N VAL A 84 4.56 8.00 -9.91
CA VAL A 84 4.87 7.74 -8.50
C VAL A 84 6.36 7.40 -8.34
N ASP A 85 6.95 7.82 -7.20
CA ASP A 85 8.39 7.64 -6.99
C ASP A 85 8.78 6.19 -6.72
N ASN A 86 7.99 5.47 -5.92
CA ASN A 86 8.33 4.12 -5.49
C ASN A 86 7.15 3.18 -5.63
N CYS A 87 7.45 1.93 -5.97
CA CYS A 87 6.50 0.82 -5.89
C CYS A 87 7.09 -0.22 -4.93
N ILE A 88 6.44 -0.39 -3.79
CA ILE A 88 6.86 -1.35 -2.77
C ILE A 88 6.11 -2.65 -3.02
N LEU A 89 6.85 -3.69 -3.38
CA LEU A 89 6.29 -5.03 -3.57
C LEU A 89 6.39 -5.78 -2.26
N LEU A 90 5.26 -5.93 -1.59
CA LEU A 90 5.19 -6.59 -0.29
C LEU A 90 4.60 -7.98 -0.45
N PRO A 91 5.38 -9.05 -0.20
CA PRO A 91 4.83 -10.39 -0.27
C PRO A 91 3.73 -10.59 0.77
N PHE A 92 2.54 -10.99 0.31
CA PHE A 92 1.43 -11.25 1.21
C PHE A 92 1.52 -12.70 1.68
N THR A 93 2.07 -12.89 2.86
CA THR A 93 2.24 -14.20 3.47
C THR A 93 1.12 -14.49 4.47
N ARG A 94 1.02 -15.74 4.93
CA ARG A 94 0.08 -16.08 5.99
C ARG A 94 0.41 -15.34 7.28
N GLU A 95 1.68 -15.14 7.56
CA GLU A 95 2.14 -14.37 8.73
C GLU A 95 1.66 -12.92 8.63
N LEU A 96 1.82 -12.31 7.46
CA LEU A 96 1.35 -10.94 7.23
C LEU A 96 -0.16 -10.85 7.40
N SER A 97 -0.91 -11.87 6.93
CA SER A 97 -2.37 -11.88 7.00
C SER A 97 -2.89 -11.92 8.44
N LYS A 98 -2.08 -12.34 9.39
CA LYS A 98 -2.45 -12.43 10.80
C LYS A 98 -2.20 -11.14 11.57
N LEU A 99 -1.48 -10.19 10.99
CA LEU A 99 -1.21 -8.93 11.66
C LEU A 99 -2.48 -8.11 11.81
N THR A 100 -2.66 -7.53 13.00
CA THR A 100 -3.72 -6.54 13.20
C THR A 100 -3.42 -5.31 12.36
N ALA A 101 -4.41 -4.43 12.18
CA ALA A 101 -4.20 -3.19 11.46
C ALA A 101 -3.09 -2.36 12.12
N TRP A 102 -3.08 -2.28 13.45
CA TRP A 102 -2.06 -1.57 14.20
C TRP A 102 -0.66 -2.13 13.96
N GLU A 103 -0.53 -3.45 14.03
CA GLU A 103 0.75 -4.13 13.79
C GLU A 103 1.23 -3.91 12.35
N PHE A 104 0.30 -3.96 11.39
CA PHE A 104 0.63 -3.73 9.99
C PHE A 104 1.10 -2.29 9.77
N MET A 105 0.41 -1.31 10.36
CA MET A 105 0.80 0.09 10.28
C MET A 105 2.17 0.33 10.94
N GLN A 106 2.45 -0.35 12.04
CA GLN A 106 3.76 -0.29 12.70
C GLN A 106 4.86 -0.80 11.77
N LEU A 107 4.59 -1.89 11.06
CA LEU A 107 5.51 -2.44 10.06
C LEU A 107 5.80 -1.40 8.97
N LEU A 108 4.77 -0.74 8.45
CA LEU A 108 4.93 0.28 7.42
C LEU A 108 5.77 1.46 7.92
N TYR A 109 5.53 1.88 9.15
CA TYR A 109 6.27 2.99 9.75
C TYR A 109 7.76 2.64 9.92
N ASN A 110 8.03 1.47 10.49
CA ASN A 110 9.40 1.09 10.85
C ASN A 110 10.22 0.64 9.64
N LYS A 111 9.62 -0.14 8.75
CA LYS A 111 10.37 -0.77 7.67
C LYS A 111 10.43 0.10 6.42
N PHE A 112 9.34 0.80 6.09
CA PHE A 112 9.25 1.54 4.85
C PHE A 112 9.18 3.06 5.02
N LYS A 113 9.29 3.53 6.25
CA LYS A 113 9.25 4.97 6.60
C LYS A 113 7.98 5.67 6.11
N VAL A 114 6.86 4.96 6.14
CA VAL A 114 5.56 5.57 5.83
C VAL A 114 5.19 6.53 6.94
N ARG A 115 4.94 7.78 6.58
CA ARG A 115 4.56 8.85 7.52
C ARG A 115 3.18 9.41 7.22
N MET A 116 2.65 9.13 6.05
CA MET A 116 1.28 9.44 5.67
C MET A 116 0.73 8.29 4.83
N LEU A 117 -0.50 7.90 5.12
CA LEU A 117 -1.17 6.81 4.42
C LEU A 117 -2.49 7.33 3.87
N VAL A 118 -2.65 7.27 2.56
CA VAL A 118 -3.88 7.66 1.88
C VAL A 118 -4.69 6.39 1.65
N ILE A 119 -5.91 6.36 2.17
CA ILE A 119 -6.77 5.18 2.13
C ILE A 119 -7.97 5.45 1.24
N GLY A 120 -8.30 4.51 0.35
CA GLY A 120 -9.52 4.59 -0.44
C GLY A 120 -10.74 4.49 0.46
N TYR A 121 -11.88 5.01 -0.01
CA TYR A 121 -13.10 5.16 0.79
C TYR A 121 -13.55 3.85 1.43
N ASP A 122 -13.54 2.76 0.68
CA ASP A 122 -13.99 1.45 1.17
C ASP A 122 -12.84 0.51 1.53
N HIS A 123 -11.63 1.04 1.60
CA HIS A 123 -10.46 0.20 1.84
C HIS A 123 -10.35 -0.20 3.30
N ARG A 124 -10.07 -1.48 3.53
CA ARG A 124 -9.81 -2.04 4.85
C ARG A 124 -8.58 -2.93 4.78
N PHE A 125 -7.77 -2.90 5.82
CA PHE A 125 -6.60 -3.77 5.93
C PHE A 125 -6.45 -4.28 7.36
N GLY A 126 -5.52 -5.22 7.55
CA GLY A 126 -5.33 -5.88 8.83
C GLY A 126 -6.21 -7.12 8.97
N HIS A 127 -5.91 -7.95 9.97
CA HIS A 127 -6.66 -9.16 10.23
C HIS A 127 -8.11 -8.81 10.60
N ASN A 128 -9.08 -9.54 10.07
CA ASN A 128 -10.53 -9.36 10.26
C ASN A 128 -11.14 -8.12 9.60
N ARG A 129 -10.38 -7.14 9.16
CA ARG A 129 -10.86 -5.92 8.49
C ARG A 129 -12.01 -5.23 9.23
N ALA A 130 -11.92 -5.19 10.56
CA ALA A 130 -13.01 -4.69 11.41
C ALA A 130 -12.90 -3.19 11.71
N GLU A 131 -11.75 -2.58 11.43
CA GLU A 131 -11.48 -1.19 11.78
C GLU A 131 -12.25 -0.22 10.89
N THR A 132 -12.64 0.91 11.49
CA THR A 132 -13.19 2.05 10.78
C THR A 132 -12.09 3.04 10.42
N PHE A 133 -12.43 4.06 9.63
CA PHE A 133 -11.49 5.13 9.32
C PHE A 133 -10.98 5.82 10.60
N GLU A 134 -11.87 6.04 11.56
CA GLU A 134 -11.46 6.64 12.85
C GLU A 134 -10.46 5.77 13.60
N ASP A 135 -10.61 4.45 13.53
CA ASP A 135 -9.66 3.53 14.14
C ASP A 135 -8.27 3.68 13.52
N TYR A 136 -8.19 3.75 12.19
CA TYR A 136 -6.92 3.97 11.50
C TYR A 136 -6.30 5.31 11.89
N CYS A 137 -7.11 6.36 12.00
CA CYS A 137 -6.64 7.68 12.43
C CYS A 137 -6.05 7.63 13.84
N ARG A 138 -6.73 6.92 14.75
CA ARG A 138 -6.26 6.77 16.13
C ARG A 138 -4.93 6.02 16.17
N TYR A 139 -4.82 4.93 15.43
CA TYR A 139 -3.57 4.17 15.35
C TYR A 139 -2.45 5.01 14.74
N GLY A 140 -2.78 5.79 13.72
CA GLY A 140 -1.80 6.68 13.10
C GLY A 140 -1.25 7.71 14.06
N ARG A 141 -2.12 8.29 14.90
CA ARG A 141 -1.67 9.25 15.92
C ARG A 141 -0.69 8.62 16.92
N GLU A 142 -0.94 7.35 17.29
CA GLU A 142 -0.06 6.64 18.20
C GLU A 142 1.28 6.30 17.56
N LEU A 143 1.27 5.97 16.27
CA LEU A 143 2.46 5.49 15.55
C LEU A 143 3.25 6.58 14.84
N GLY A 144 2.64 7.71 14.57
CA GLY A 144 3.28 8.78 13.80
C GLY A 144 2.95 8.75 12.32
N ILE A 145 1.81 8.17 11.95
CA ILE A 145 1.34 8.11 10.56
C ILE A 145 0.07 8.96 10.45
N HIS A 146 0.10 9.95 9.56
CA HIS A 146 -1.11 10.73 9.25
C HIS A 146 -1.98 9.93 8.28
N ILE A 147 -3.26 9.79 8.60
CA ILE A 147 -4.21 9.04 7.77
C ILE A 147 -5.08 10.05 7.02
N MET A 148 -5.20 9.84 5.71
CA MET A 148 -5.99 10.68 4.83
C MET A 148 -6.88 9.80 3.97
N GLN A 149 -8.09 10.27 3.68
CA GLN A 149 -9.06 9.54 2.86
C GLN A 149 -9.39 10.31 1.57
#